data_0a7f1cbc05ae4f06a28b0427c9f4b801
#
_entry.id   0a7f1cbc05ae4f06a28b0427c9f4b801
#
_cell.length_a   1.000
_cell.length_b   1.000
_cell.length_c   1.000
_cell.angle_alpha   90.00
_cell.angle_beta   90.00
_cell.angle_gamma   90.00
#
_symmetry.space_group_name_H-M   'P 1'
#
loop_
_entity.id
_entity.type
_entity.pdbx_description
1 polymer ?
#
loop_
_entity_poly.entity_id
_entity_poly.type
_entity_poly.pdbx_seq_one_letter_code
_entity_poly.pdbx_strand_id
1 'polypeptide(L)'
;MSDESIVEPDRRIIDPHHHLWRGSRLGGDYLLEDLHGDTGSGHHIVKTVFVECGAEYRQDGPEHMRPLGETEFVVEQARLSENSGGAVIVGIVGRADLQLADGVREVLEAHLEIGDGRFRGIRHAGARDPHPEALMIAGRAPEGLYADPGYREGMKVLGEMDLTFDTWHYHHQNPAFAELARACPDTRMILDHFGTPLGVGPYAGKREEIFEQWKKDIAEIASCDNVIAKIGGMAMPDNGFGWHDRETPVSSDEFVEAQRAYYLHTIECFGVERCMMESNFPVDKMSISYRTLYNGLKKIVSDFSDSEKDSLFYGTAERVYRLD
;
A
#
# COMPACT_ATOMS: atom_id res chain seq x y z
N MET A 1 -2.22 -0.62 24.99
CA MET A 1 -1.16 -1.22 24.15
C MET A 1 -1.11 -2.69 24.49
N SER A 2 -1.11 -3.59 23.53
CA SER A 2 -0.95 -5.02 23.81
C SER A 2 0.43 -5.27 24.41
N ASP A 3 0.50 -6.05 25.49
CA ASP A 3 1.74 -6.38 26.23
C ASP A 3 2.46 -7.58 25.58
N GLU A 4 2.23 -7.80 24.27
CA GLU A 4 2.83 -8.92 23.56
C GLU A 4 4.34 -8.77 23.41
N SER A 5 5.08 -9.84 23.65
CA SER A 5 6.51 -9.91 23.33
C SER A 5 6.73 -9.79 21.82
N ILE A 6 7.80 -9.12 21.41
CA ILE A 6 8.13 -8.96 20.01
C ILE A 6 8.62 -10.28 19.41
N VAL A 7 7.99 -10.70 18.33
CA VAL A 7 8.42 -11.87 17.54
C VAL A 7 9.59 -11.45 16.65
N GLU A 8 10.70 -12.21 16.66
CA GLU A 8 11.91 -11.96 15.85
C GLU A 8 12.31 -10.46 15.86
N PRO A 9 12.72 -9.88 17.02
CA PRO A 9 12.95 -8.43 17.15
C PRO A 9 14.05 -7.88 16.23
N ASP A 10 15.04 -8.71 15.89
CA ASP A 10 16.21 -8.31 15.10
C ASP A 10 16.00 -8.39 13.59
N ARG A 11 14.87 -8.95 13.12
CA ARG A 11 14.56 -9.04 11.69
C ARG A 11 14.39 -7.66 11.09
N ARG A 12 15.26 -7.31 10.14
CA ARG A 12 15.21 -6.04 9.42
C ARG A 12 13.97 -5.97 8.56
N ILE A 13 13.32 -4.82 8.57
CA ILE A 13 12.06 -4.58 7.85
C ILE A 13 12.17 -3.28 7.07
N ILE A 14 11.73 -3.31 5.82
CA ILE A 14 11.29 -2.14 5.06
C ILE A 14 9.77 -2.16 5.09
N ASP A 15 9.15 -1.11 5.61
CA ASP A 15 7.70 -0.92 5.50
C ASP A 15 7.38 -0.17 4.20
N PRO A 16 6.88 -0.84 3.15
CA PRO A 16 6.73 -0.24 1.84
C PRO A 16 5.44 0.56 1.66
N HIS A 17 4.70 0.83 2.76
CA HIS A 17 3.42 1.53 2.65
C HIS A 17 3.02 2.23 3.95
N HIS A 18 3.28 3.52 4.02
CA HIS A 18 2.70 4.39 5.03
C HIS A 18 2.26 5.72 4.42
N HIS A 19 1.49 6.48 5.18
CA HIS A 19 1.06 7.82 4.82
C HIS A 19 1.53 8.84 5.85
N LEU A 20 1.57 10.11 5.47
CA LEU A 20 1.78 11.26 6.34
C LEU A 20 0.79 12.35 5.94
N TRP A 21 0.22 13.06 6.91
CA TRP A 21 -0.71 14.15 6.65
C TRP A 21 -0.83 15.12 7.81
N ARG A 22 -1.38 16.32 7.53
CA ARG A 22 -1.88 17.26 8.52
C ARG A 22 -3.39 17.36 8.42
N GLY A 23 -4.08 17.34 9.56
CA GLY A 23 -5.51 17.63 9.65
C GLY A 23 -6.43 16.68 8.83
N SER A 24 -6.11 15.39 8.76
CA SER A 24 -6.92 14.42 8.03
C SER A 24 -8.31 14.20 8.64
N ARG A 25 -9.28 13.88 7.78
CA ARG A 25 -10.60 13.40 8.20
C ARG A 25 -10.58 12.06 8.97
N LEU A 26 -9.47 11.33 8.92
CA LEU A 26 -9.27 10.09 9.68
C LEU A 26 -8.74 10.32 11.10
N GLY A 27 -8.55 11.60 11.49
CA GLY A 27 -8.06 12.01 12.81
C GLY A 27 -6.80 12.87 12.67
N GLY A 28 -6.63 13.91 13.39
CA GLY A 28 -5.49 14.80 13.59
C GLY A 28 -4.35 14.77 12.56
N ASP A 29 -3.18 15.16 13.02
CA ASP A 29 -1.92 15.04 12.27
C ASP A 29 -1.36 13.64 12.43
N TYR A 30 -0.66 13.16 11.40
CA TYR A 30 0.24 12.00 11.46
C TYR A 30 1.51 12.35 10.70
N LEU A 31 2.54 12.69 11.44
CA LEU A 31 3.82 13.19 10.94
C LEU A 31 4.96 12.23 11.31
N LEU A 32 6.20 12.62 11.01
CA LEU A 32 7.38 11.81 11.28
C LEU A 32 7.48 11.33 12.73
N GLU A 33 7.13 12.18 13.71
CA GLU A 33 7.18 11.81 15.13
C GLU A 33 6.20 10.68 15.46
N ASP A 34 4.98 10.73 14.89
CA ASP A 34 3.96 9.70 15.05
C ASP A 34 4.39 8.39 14.36
N LEU A 35 4.91 8.49 13.13
CA LEU A 35 5.47 7.37 12.39
C LEU A 35 6.61 6.70 13.18
N HIS A 36 7.51 7.49 13.78
CA HIS A 36 8.59 6.97 14.61
C HIS A 36 8.08 6.34 15.91
N GLY A 37 7.01 6.87 16.49
CA GLY A 37 6.32 6.26 17.62
C GLY A 37 5.82 4.84 17.30
N ASP A 38 5.28 4.67 16.09
CA ASP A 38 4.77 3.37 15.62
C ASP A 38 5.92 2.44 15.19
N THR A 39 6.81 2.87 14.31
CA THR A 39 7.93 2.05 13.81
C THR A 39 8.92 1.69 14.91
N GLY A 40 9.08 2.55 15.93
CA GLY A 40 9.89 2.31 17.13
C GLY A 40 9.24 1.43 18.19
N SER A 41 8.07 0.82 17.93
CA SER A 41 7.30 0.04 18.91
C SER A 41 7.90 -1.34 19.24
N GLY A 42 9.12 -1.65 18.74
CA GLY A 42 9.92 -2.82 19.13
C GLY A 42 10.35 -3.72 18.00
N HIS A 43 9.84 -3.53 16.79
CA HIS A 43 10.35 -4.19 15.59
C HIS A 43 11.50 -3.39 14.96
N HIS A 44 12.37 -4.07 14.19
CA HIS A 44 13.53 -3.43 13.55
C HIS A 44 13.16 -2.87 12.16
N ILE A 45 12.34 -1.82 12.15
CA ILE A 45 12.00 -1.09 10.93
C ILE A 45 13.14 -0.15 10.60
N VAL A 46 13.80 -0.36 9.46
CA VAL A 46 14.99 0.43 9.07
C VAL A 46 14.68 1.46 8.00
N LYS A 47 13.80 1.14 7.07
CA LYS A 47 13.40 1.99 5.95
C LYS A 47 11.88 1.98 5.79
N THR A 48 11.32 3.04 5.21
CA THR A 48 9.90 3.11 4.85
C THR A 48 9.70 3.73 3.47
N VAL A 49 8.56 3.44 2.83
CA VAL A 49 8.11 4.08 1.59
C VAL A 49 6.80 4.78 1.85
N PHE A 50 6.78 6.08 1.59
CA PHE A 50 5.55 6.87 1.61
C PHE A 50 4.72 6.58 0.36
N VAL A 51 3.40 6.49 0.55
CA VAL A 51 2.43 6.38 -0.55
C VAL A 51 1.44 7.53 -0.48
N GLU A 52 1.12 8.14 -1.62
CA GLU A 52 0.22 9.26 -1.75
C GLU A 52 -1.10 9.07 -0.98
N CYS A 53 -1.65 10.15 -0.44
CA CYS A 53 -2.93 10.15 0.27
C CYS A 53 -3.72 11.46 0.07
N GLY A 54 -3.26 12.34 -0.82
CA GLY A 54 -3.87 13.62 -1.12
C GLY A 54 -3.54 14.71 -0.10
N ALA A 55 -2.43 14.57 0.62
CA ALA A 55 -1.99 15.55 1.60
C ALA A 55 -1.21 16.71 0.96
N GLU A 56 -1.31 17.90 1.54
CA GLU A 56 -0.44 19.05 1.25
C GLU A 56 -0.32 19.43 -0.26
N TYR A 57 -1.36 19.19 -1.05
CA TYR A 57 -1.37 19.59 -2.46
C TYR A 57 -1.22 21.11 -2.61
N ARG A 58 -0.46 21.57 -3.61
CA ARG A 58 -0.34 22.99 -3.94
C ARG A 58 -1.73 23.59 -4.16
N GLN A 59 -1.95 24.79 -3.64
CA GLN A 59 -3.24 25.46 -3.74
C GLN A 59 -3.40 26.26 -5.05
N ASP A 60 -2.29 26.59 -5.69
CA ASP A 60 -2.18 27.35 -6.93
C ASP A 60 -1.50 26.53 -8.05
N GLY A 61 -1.40 27.14 -9.23
CA GLY A 61 -0.83 26.51 -10.42
C GLY A 61 -1.79 25.55 -11.14
N PRO A 62 -1.31 24.90 -12.21
CA PRO A 62 -2.11 23.94 -12.98
C PRO A 62 -2.59 22.77 -12.11
N GLU A 63 -3.84 22.36 -12.26
CA GLU A 63 -4.45 21.33 -11.40
C GLU A 63 -3.65 20.01 -11.40
N HIS A 64 -3.18 19.57 -12.56
CA HIS A 64 -2.41 18.35 -12.71
C HIS A 64 -1.02 18.40 -12.04
N MET A 65 -0.51 19.60 -11.72
CA MET A 65 0.75 19.81 -11.01
C MET A 65 0.58 19.96 -9.49
N ARG A 66 -0.64 20.13 -8.99
CA ARG A 66 -0.87 20.32 -7.55
C ARG A 66 -0.38 19.17 -6.67
N PRO A 67 -0.43 17.89 -7.12
CA PRO A 67 0.12 16.78 -6.32
C PRO A 67 1.61 16.89 -5.99
N LEU A 68 2.38 17.71 -6.71
CA LEU A 68 3.79 17.98 -6.39
C LEU A 68 3.99 18.49 -4.95
N GLY A 69 3.01 19.22 -4.40
CA GLY A 69 3.07 19.72 -3.02
C GLY A 69 3.19 18.59 -1.99
N GLU A 70 2.53 17.45 -2.23
CA GLU A 70 2.67 16.28 -1.37
C GLU A 70 4.09 15.70 -1.42
N THR A 71 4.70 15.61 -2.60
CA THR A 71 6.09 15.17 -2.74
C THR A 71 7.06 16.14 -2.04
N GLU A 72 6.87 17.45 -2.19
CA GLU A 72 7.67 18.47 -1.47
C GLU A 72 7.58 18.28 0.05
N PHE A 73 6.37 18.14 0.58
CA PHE A 73 6.13 17.90 2.00
C PHE A 73 6.82 16.61 2.49
N VAL A 74 6.71 15.53 1.74
CA VAL A 74 7.31 14.25 2.15
C VAL A 74 8.84 14.28 2.07
N VAL A 75 9.43 14.99 1.10
CA VAL A 75 10.88 15.19 1.03
C VAL A 75 11.41 15.90 2.29
N GLU A 76 10.67 16.90 2.81
CA GLU A 76 11.03 17.52 4.08
C GLU A 76 11.01 16.52 5.25
N GLN A 77 9.96 15.70 5.36
CA GLN A 77 9.86 14.68 6.40
C GLN A 77 10.96 13.61 6.24
N ALA A 78 11.29 13.22 5.01
CA ALA A 78 12.34 12.26 4.72
C ALA A 78 13.73 12.75 5.16
N ARG A 79 14.07 14.02 4.86
CA ARG A 79 15.32 14.64 5.33
C ARG A 79 15.42 14.71 6.86
N LEU A 80 14.31 14.98 7.53
CA LEU A 80 14.27 14.94 9.00
C LEU A 80 14.50 13.52 9.53
N SER A 81 13.96 12.49 8.84
CA SER A 81 14.10 11.09 9.25
C SER A 81 15.56 10.60 9.22
N GLU A 82 16.38 11.09 8.30
CA GLU A 82 17.80 10.68 8.16
C GLU A 82 18.65 10.94 9.41
N ASN A 83 18.28 11.95 10.19
CA ASN A 83 19.03 12.37 11.36
C ASN A 83 18.34 12.06 12.70
N SER A 84 17.23 11.32 12.65
CA SER A 84 16.37 11.08 13.82
C SER A 84 16.74 9.86 14.64
N GLY A 85 17.51 8.93 14.07
CA GLY A 85 17.79 7.61 14.66
C GLY A 85 16.64 6.60 14.56
N GLY A 86 15.50 6.97 13.95
CA GLY A 86 14.38 6.08 13.63
C GLY A 86 14.43 5.51 12.21
N ALA A 87 13.34 4.90 11.76
CA ALA A 87 13.19 4.42 10.40
C ALA A 87 13.30 5.58 9.38
N VAL A 88 14.06 5.37 8.30
CA VAL A 88 14.29 6.40 7.27
C VAL A 88 13.28 6.29 6.14
N ILE A 89 12.65 7.40 5.74
CA ILE A 89 11.79 7.48 4.56
C ILE A 89 12.67 7.55 3.32
N VAL A 90 12.78 6.44 2.59
CA VAL A 90 13.73 6.30 1.45
C VAL A 90 13.04 6.24 0.09
N GLY A 91 11.72 6.09 0.05
CA GLY A 91 10.94 6.04 -1.18
C GLY A 91 9.67 6.87 -1.10
N ILE A 92 9.26 7.43 -2.23
CA ILE A 92 8.04 8.21 -2.38
C ILE A 92 7.28 7.69 -3.60
N VAL A 93 6.06 7.25 -3.36
CA VAL A 93 5.04 6.97 -4.38
C VAL A 93 4.06 8.14 -4.36
N GLY A 94 4.15 9.02 -5.35
CA GLY A 94 3.35 10.23 -5.44
C GLY A 94 2.04 10.03 -6.21
N ARG A 95 1.46 11.14 -6.69
CA ARG A 95 0.21 11.13 -7.47
C ARG A 95 0.40 11.85 -8.80
N ALA A 96 0.02 11.19 -9.89
CA ALA A 96 -0.14 11.82 -11.20
C ALA A 96 -1.41 11.30 -11.88
N ASP A 97 -2.02 12.11 -12.72
CA ASP A 97 -3.19 11.72 -13.48
C ASP A 97 -2.79 11.05 -14.80
N LEU A 98 -2.91 9.71 -14.85
CA LEU A 98 -2.56 8.93 -16.03
C LEU A 98 -3.49 9.17 -17.22
N GLN A 99 -4.69 9.74 -17.01
CA GLN A 99 -5.59 10.12 -18.12
C GLN A 99 -5.06 11.28 -18.97
N LEU A 100 -3.98 11.95 -18.52
CA LEU A 100 -3.23 12.91 -19.33
C LEU A 100 -2.47 12.25 -20.51
N ALA A 101 -2.47 10.92 -20.59
CA ALA A 101 -1.73 10.14 -21.58
C ALA A 101 -0.23 10.54 -21.62
N ASP A 102 0.35 10.85 -22.78
CA ASP A 102 1.75 11.29 -22.88
C ASP A 102 2.03 12.58 -22.08
N GLY A 103 1.03 13.43 -21.86
CA GLY A 103 1.16 14.64 -21.04
C GLY A 103 1.53 14.37 -19.57
N VAL A 104 1.38 13.14 -19.06
CA VAL A 104 1.78 12.78 -17.71
C VAL A 104 3.30 12.85 -17.51
N ARG A 105 4.09 12.75 -18.58
CA ARG A 105 5.56 12.82 -18.55
C ARG A 105 6.08 14.07 -17.86
N GLU A 106 5.49 15.24 -18.19
CA GLU A 106 5.85 16.51 -17.55
C GLU A 106 5.66 16.47 -16.03
N VAL A 107 4.57 15.87 -15.56
CA VAL A 107 4.27 15.72 -14.12
C VAL A 107 5.29 14.79 -13.46
N LEU A 108 5.61 13.65 -14.12
CA LEU A 108 6.56 12.67 -13.59
C LEU A 108 7.99 13.22 -13.53
N GLU A 109 8.41 13.98 -14.54
CA GLU A 109 9.71 14.67 -14.54
C GLU A 109 9.79 15.70 -13.41
N ALA A 110 8.72 16.46 -13.18
CA ALA A 110 8.65 17.39 -12.07
C ALA A 110 8.74 16.68 -10.69
N HIS A 111 8.07 15.52 -10.53
CA HIS A 111 8.23 14.70 -9.33
C HIS A 111 9.66 14.18 -9.14
N LEU A 112 10.32 13.75 -10.21
CA LEU A 112 11.73 13.31 -10.16
C LEU A 112 12.66 14.44 -9.75
N GLU A 113 12.44 15.65 -10.26
CA GLU A 113 13.24 16.85 -9.93
C GLU A 113 13.13 17.20 -8.45
N ILE A 114 11.90 17.28 -7.90
CA ILE A 114 11.67 17.68 -6.51
C ILE A 114 11.84 16.55 -5.51
N GLY A 115 11.79 15.29 -5.96
CA GLY A 115 11.78 14.09 -5.13
C GLY A 115 13.11 13.79 -4.42
N ASP A 116 14.16 14.59 -4.66
CA ASP A 116 15.47 14.46 -4.00
C ASP A 116 16.04 13.02 -4.07
N GLY A 117 15.90 12.39 -5.24
CA GLY A 117 16.33 11.01 -5.48
C GLY A 117 15.47 9.94 -4.81
N ARG A 118 14.32 10.29 -4.18
CA ARG A 118 13.42 9.34 -3.48
C ARG A 118 12.16 8.98 -4.24
N PHE A 119 11.82 9.70 -5.30
CA PHE A 119 10.63 9.39 -6.10
C PHE A 119 10.80 8.06 -6.83
N ARG A 120 9.83 7.14 -6.70
CA ARG A 120 9.90 5.77 -7.22
C ARG A 120 8.78 5.42 -8.18
N GLY A 121 7.66 6.11 -8.09
CA GLY A 121 6.48 5.84 -8.88
C GLY A 121 5.29 6.64 -8.41
N ILE A 122 4.13 6.26 -8.89
CA ILE A 122 2.88 6.90 -8.52
C ILE A 122 1.81 5.89 -8.10
N ARG A 123 0.83 6.37 -7.33
CA ARG A 123 -0.46 5.70 -7.17
C ARG A 123 -1.56 6.53 -7.86
N HIS A 124 -2.27 5.91 -8.78
CA HIS A 124 -3.53 6.43 -9.32
C HIS A 124 -4.62 5.39 -9.07
N ALA A 125 -5.21 5.48 -7.88
CA ALA A 125 -6.17 4.51 -7.39
C ALA A 125 -7.38 4.36 -8.29
N GLY A 126 -7.75 3.10 -8.58
CA GLY A 126 -8.95 2.74 -9.33
C GLY A 126 -10.17 2.45 -8.47
N ALA A 127 -10.04 2.58 -7.14
CA ALA A 127 -11.10 2.21 -6.20
C ALA A 127 -12.41 2.94 -6.47
N ARG A 128 -13.45 2.17 -6.76
CA ARG A 128 -14.84 2.61 -6.97
C ARG A 128 -15.79 1.51 -6.54
N ASP A 129 -16.77 1.87 -5.75
CA ASP A 129 -17.82 0.96 -5.32
C ASP A 129 -19.19 1.56 -5.66
N PRO A 130 -20.20 0.74 -6.05
CA PRO A 130 -21.56 1.21 -6.28
C PRO A 130 -22.26 1.67 -4.99
N HIS A 131 -21.72 1.35 -3.81
CA HIS A 131 -22.25 1.69 -2.49
C HIS A 131 -21.23 2.48 -1.64
N PRO A 132 -20.73 3.64 -2.12
CA PRO A 132 -19.70 4.40 -1.42
C PRO A 132 -20.15 4.92 -0.05
N GLU A 133 -21.46 5.04 0.16
CA GLU A 133 -22.07 5.44 1.45
C GLU A 133 -21.88 4.39 2.57
N ALA A 134 -21.58 3.15 2.20
CA ALA A 134 -21.33 2.07 3.16
C ALA A 134 -19.86 2.00 3.59
N LEU A 135 -18.98 2.78 2.97
CA LEU A 135 -17.54 2.72 3.17
C LEU A 135 -17.03 3.92 3.97
N MET A 136 -16.13 3.66 4.91
CA MET A 136 -15.42 4.72 5.65
C MET A 136 -14.41 5.43 4.74
N ILE A 137 -13.72 4.66 3.89
CA ILE A 137 -12.72 5.15 2.96
C ILE A 137 -13.17 4.85 1.53
N ALA A 138 -14.14 5.64 1.05
CA ALA A 138 -14.70 5.44 -0.28
C ALA A 138 -13.77 5.94 -1.38
N GLY A 139 -13.40 5.06 -2.31
CA GLY A 139 -12.72 5.40 -3.55
C GLY A 139 -13.60 6.21 -4.49
N ARG A 140 -13.00 7.07 -5.33
CA ARG A 140 -13.69 8.02 -6.21
C ARG A 140 -13.26 7.93 -7.67
N ALA A 141 -12.64 6.81 -8.05
CA ALA A 141 -12.24 6.61 -9.44
C ALA A 141 -13.44 6.69 -10.40
N PRO A 142 -13.28 7.20 -11.63
CA PRO A 142 -14.31 7.08 -12.64
C PRO A 142 -14.55 5.60 -12.99
N GLU A 143 -15.76 5.31 -13.47
CA GLU A 143 -16.10 3.97 -13.94
C GLU A 143 -15.24 3.59 -15.14
N GLY A 144 -14.74 2.36 -15.16
CA GLY A 144 -13.93 1.85 -16.26
C GLY A 144 -12.54 2.46 -16.38
N LEU A 145 -12.01 3.11 -15.35
CA LEU A 145 -10.72 3.80 -15.38
C LEU A 145 -9.60 2.93 -15.97
N TYR A 146 -9.47 1.67 -15.58
CA TYR A 146 -8.41 0.76 -16.06
C TYR A 146 -8.55 0.37 -17.53
N ALA A 147 -9.73 0.58 -18.13
CA ALA A 147 -9.97 0.37 -19.56
C ALA A 147 -9.81 1.66 -20.40
N ASP A 148 -9.67 2.82 -19.74
CA ASP A 148 -9.51 4.12 -20.40
C ASP A 148 -8.23 4.14 -21.26
N PRO A 149 -8.32 4.50 -22.56
CA PRO A 149 -7.15 4.50 -23.44
C PRO A 149 -6.07 5.51 -23.03
N GLY A 150 -6.46 6.68 -22.52
CA GLY A 150 -5.52 7.70 -22.04
C GLY A 150 -4.77 7.21 -20.81
N TYR A 151 -5.50 6.57 -19.89
CA TYR A 151 -4.90 5.95 -18.70
C TYR A 151 -3.86 4.88 -19.06
N ARG A 152 -4.18 4.00 -20.01
CA ARG A 152 -3.24 2.96 -20.48
C ARG A 152 -2.02 3.54 -21.22
N GLU A 153 -2.21 4.67 -21.92
CA GLU A 153 -1.07 5.38 -22.51
C GLU A 153 -0.17 5.99 -21.43
N GLY A 154 -0.77 6.64 -20.40
CA GLY A 154 -0.01 7.12 -19.24
C GLY A 154 0.73 6.01 -18.48
N MET A 155 0.16 4.80 -18.41
CA MET A 155 0.84 3.62 -17.84
C MET A 155 2.10 3.24 -18.61
N LYS A 156 2.08 3.32 -19.95
CA LYS A 156 3.29 3.05 -20.76
C LYS A 156 4.39 4.07 -20.49
N VAL A 157 4.02 5.35 -20.33
CA VAL A 157 4.99 6.40 -19.96
C VAL A 157 5.68 6.07 -18.64
N LEU A 158 4.98 5.53 -17.63
CA LEU A 158 5.61 5.05 -16.41
C LEU A 158 6.63 3.95 -16.67
N GLY A 159 6.28 2.96 -17.50
CA GLY A 159 7.19 1.87 -17.88
C GLY A 159 8.45 2.40 -18.58
N GLU A 160 8.32 3.33 -19.55
CA GLU A 160 9.42 3.97 -20.25
C GLU A 160 10.37 4.75 -19.33
N MET A 161 9.83 5.33 -18.25
CA MET A 161 10.59 6.08 -17.25
C MET A 161 11.12 5.19 -16.11
N ASP A 162 10.90 3.86 -16.17
CA ASP A 162 11.23 2.89 -15.11
C ASP A 162 10.66 3.28 -13.74
N LEU A 163 9.43 3.82 -13.74
CA LEU A 163 8.66 4.16 -12.54
C LEU A 163 7.63 3.08 -12.23
N THR A 164 7.33 2.89 -10.95
CA THR A 164 6.31 1.94 -10.49
C THR A 164 4.91 2.54 -10.55
N PHE A 165 3.93 1.68 -10.72
CA PHE A 165 2.53 2.00 -10.56
C PHE A 165 1.95 1.22 -9.38
N ASP A 166 1.59 1.91 -8.31
CA ASP A 166 0.84 1.34 -7.20
C ASP A 166 -0.66 1.55 -7.43
N THR A 167 -1.49 0.57 -7.10
CA THR A 167 -2.93 0.73 -7.24
C THR A 167 -3.70 0.25 -6.03
N TRP A 168 -4.64 1.08 -5.61
CA TRP A 168 -5.67 0.71 -4.67
C TRP A 168 -7.01 0.58 -5.39
N HIS A 169 -7.65 -0.57 -5.27
CA HIS A 169 -8.99 -0.86 -5.77
C HIS A 169 -9.69 -1.91 -4.89
N TYR A 170 -10.96 -2.18 -5.11
CA TYR A 170 -11.71 -3.18 -4.35
C TYR A 170 -11.74 -4.52 -5.06
N HIS A 171 -11.91 -5.60 -4.31
CA HIS A 171 -11.85 -6.99 -4.79
C HIS A 171 -12.64 -7.29 -6.06
N HIS A 172 -13.83 -6.68 -6.23
CA HIS A 172 -14.65 -6.88 -7.43
C HIS A 172 -14.06 -6.22 -8.69
N GLN A 173 -13.01 -5.41 -8.54
CA GLN A 173 -12.29 -4.77 -9.65
C GLN A 173 -11.00 -5.54 -10.02
N ASN A 174 -10.65 -6.61 -9.31
CA ASN A 174 -9.49 -7.45 -9.59
C ASN A 174 -9.40 -7.90 -11.07
N PRO A 175 -10.49 -8.35 -11.73
CA PRO A 175 -10.44 -8.71 -13.14
C PRO A 175 -10.02 -7.55 -14.04
N ALA A 176 -10.52 -6.34 -13.79
CA ALA A 176 -10.16 -5.15 -14.56
C ALA A 176 -8.69 -4.75 -14.36
N PHE A 177 -8.14 -4.96 -13.16
CA PHE A 177 -6.72 -4.77 -12.90
C PHE A 177 -5.85 -5.80 -13.63
N ALA A 178 -6.24 -7.07 -13.67
CA ALA A 178 -5.56 -8.11 -14.45
C ALA A 178 -5.52 -7.78 -15.95
N GLU A 179 -6.62 -7.23 -16.49
CA GLU A 179 -6.67 -6.75 -17.88
C GLU A 179 -5.72 -5.56 -18.11
N LEU A 180 -5.64 -4.61 -17.17
CA LEU A 180 -4.70 -3.50 -17.22
C LEU A 180 -3.25 -4.01 -17.24
N ALA A 181 -2.91 -4.96 -16.34
CA ALA A 181 -1.57 -5.53 -16.24
C ALA A 181 -1.13 -6.20 -17.55
N ARG A 182 -2.03 -6.94 -18.20
CA ARG A 182 -1.77 -7.55 -19.52
C ARG A 182 -1.64 -6.51 -20.63
N ALA A 183 -2.37 -5.40 -20.54
CA ALA A 183 -2.33 -4.32 -21.54
C ALA A 183 -1.05 -3.46 -21.45
N CYS A 184 -0.37 -3.47 -20.30
CA CYS A 184 0.81 -2.65 -20.02
C CYS A 184 1.95 -3.53 -19.43
N PRO A 185 2.46 -4.54 -20.18
CA PRO A 185 3.38 -5.54 -19.64
C PRO A 185 4.76 -4.96 -19.24
N ASP A 186 5.15 -3.84 -19.83
CA ASP A 186 6.44 -3.20 -19.57
C ASP A 186 6.41 -2.28 -18.33
N THR A 187 5.24 -2.07 -17.72
CA THR A 187 5.08 -1.26 -16.51
C THR A 187 5.03 -2.16 -15.27
N ARG A 188 5.94 -1.92 -14.31
CA ARG A 188 5.92 -2.61 -13.02
C ARG A 188 4.76 -2.11 -12.18
N MET A 189 3.83 -3.01 -11.85
CA MET A 189 2.61 -2.70 -11.11
C MET A 189 2.64 -3.31 -9.72
N ILE A 190 2.12 -2.58 -8.74
CA ILE A 190 2.01 -3.04 -7.36
C ILE A 190 0.52 -3.10 -7.00
N LEU A 191 0.06 -4.31 -6.63
CA LEU A 191 -1.28 -4.54 -6.11
C LEU A 191 -1.28 -4.21 -4.62
N ASP A 192 -1.90 -3.09 -4.22
CA ASP A 192 -2.04 -2.73 -2.81
C ASP A 192 -3.13 -3.57 -2.13
N HIS A 193 -2.88 -3.94 -0.87
CA HIS A 193 -3.89 -4.45 0.08
C HIS A 193 -4.71 -5.64 -0.43
N PHE A 194 -4.08 -6.57 -1.15
CA PHE A 194 -4.77 -7.76 -1.71
C PHE A 194 -5.94 -7.43 -2.66
N GLY A 195 -5.97 -6.23 -3.26
CA GLY A 195 -7.16 -5.75 -3.98
C GLY A 195 -8.35 -5.52 -3.04
N THR A 196 -8.10 -5.17 -1.81
CA THR A 196 -9.03 -4.70 -0.77
C THR A 196 -10.35 -5.48 -0.72
N PRO A 197 -10.37 -6.70 -0.16
CA PRO A 197 -11.62 -7.45 0.09
C PRO A 197 -12.53 -6.69 1.06
N LEU A 198 -13.70 -6.25 0.59
CA LEU A 198 -14.70 -5.55 1.40
C LEU A 198 -15.48 -6.51 2.29
N GLY A 199 -15.87 -6.04 3.48
CA GLY A 199 -16.64 -6.83 4.46
C GLY A 199 -17.76 -6.06 5.14
N VAL A 200 -18.10 -4.85 4.68
CA VAL A 200 -19.13 -3.98 5.24
C VAL A 200 -20.27 -3.74 4.25
N GLY A 201 -21.36 -3.12 4.69
CA GLY A 201 -22.50 -2.79 3.84
C GLY A 201 -23.03 -4.03 3.09
N PRO A 202 -23.17 -3.98 1.75
CA PRO A 202 -23.70 -5.10 0.97
C PRO A 202 -22.80 -6.35 0.97
N TYR A 203 -21.56 -6.23 1.44
CA TYR A 203 -20.57 -7.31 1.54
C TYR A 203 -20.52 -7.96 2.93
N ALA A 204 -21.23 -7.40 3.92
CA ALA A 204 -21.29 -7.94 5.26
C ALA A 204 -21.87 -9.37 5.24
N GLY A 205 -21.22 -10.30 5.96
CA GLY A 205 -21.62 -11.71 6.03
C GLY A 205 -21.30 -12.55 4.77
N LYS A 206 -20.66 -11.98 3.75
CA LYS A 206 -20.32 -12.68 2.50
C LYS A 206 -18.83 -13.04 2.38
N ARG A 207 -18.08 -12.98 3.48
CA ARG A 207 -16.61 -13.17 3.47
C ARG A 207 -16.18 -14.45 2.79
N GLU A 208 -16.84 -15.59 3.05
CA GLU A 208 -16.49 -16.88 2.45
C GLU A 208 -16.72 -16.86 0.94
N GLU A 209 -17.88 -16.36 0.47
CA GLU A 209 -18.19 -16.24 -0.95
C GLU A 209 -17.19 -15.33 -1.67
N ILE A 210 -16.90 -14.16 -1.08
CA ILE A 210 -15.94 -13.21 -1.61
C ILE A 210 -14.54 -13.83 -1.65
N PHE A 211 -14.12 -14.54 -0.61
CA PHE A 211 -12.82 -15.19 -0.55
C PHE A 211 -12.63 -16.25 -1.64
N GLU A 212 -13.67 -17.06 -1.93
CA GLU A 212 -13.59 -18.08 -3.00
C GLU A 212 -13.43 -17.47 -4.40
N GLN A 213 -14.08 -16.33 -4.67
CA GLN A 213 -13.87 -15.61 -5.93
C GLN A 213 -12.53 -14.90 -5.94
N TRP A 214 -12.19 -14.20 -4.85
CA TRP A 214 -10.93 -13.48 -4.68
C TRP A 214 -9.71 -14.38 -4.90
N LYS A 215 -9.73 -15.63 -4.43
CA LYS A 215 -8.62 -16.58 -4.69
C LYS A 215 -8.37 -16.79 -6.19
N LYS A 216 -9.43 -16.89 -6.98
CA LYS A 216 -9.31 -17.06 -8.45
C LYS A 216 -8.73 -15.81 -9.08
N ASP A 217 -9.23 -14.65 -8.66
CA ASP A 217 -8.79 -13.35 -9.18
C ASP A 217 -7.32 -13.10 -8.84
N ILE A 218 -6.87 -13.41 -7.62
CA ILE A 218 -5.46 -13.28 -7.21
C ILE A 218 -4.56 -14.21 -8.02
N ALA A 219 -4.98 -15.44 -8.27
CA ALA A 219 -4.22 -16.36 -9.11
C ALA A 219 -4.13 -15.85 -10.56
N GLU A 220 -5.19 -15.23 -11.09
CA GLU A 220 -5.19 -14.59 -12.39
C GLU A 220 -4.25 -13.38 -12.46
N ILE A 221 -4.29 -12.50 -11.46
CA ILE A 221 -3.38 -11.35 -11.36
C ILE A 221 -1.92 -11.83 -11.25
N ALA A 222 -1.65 -12.85 -10.46
CA ALA A 222 -0.32 -13.43 -10.27
C ALA A 222 0.28 -14.01 -11.54
N SER A 223 -0.55 -14.38 -12.53
CA SER A 223 -0.10 -14.82 -13.86
C SER A 223 0.52 -13.68 -14.70
N CYS A 224 0.38 -12.43 -14.28
CA CYS A 224 1.02 -11.27 -14.88
C CYS A 224 2.38 -11.05 -14.23
N ASP A 225 3.47 -11.30 -14.94
CA ASP A 225 4.84 -11.25 -14.41
C ASP A 225 5.27 -9.83 -13.97
N ASN A 226 4.63 -8.79 -14.51
CA ASN A 226 4.87 -7.39 -14.17
C ASN A 226 4.14 -6.94 -12.88
N VAL A 227 3.41 -7.82 -12.19
CA VAL A 227 2.70 -7.48 -10.95
C VAL A 227 3.42 -8.03 -9.72
N ILE A 228 3.54 -7.18 -8.71
CA ILE A 228 4.04 -7.47 -7.36
C ILE A 228 2.90 -7.19 -6.37
N ALA A 229 2.76 -7.99 -5.32
CA ALA A 229 1.73 -7.81 -4.31
C ALA A 229 2.28 -7.17 -3.03
N LYS A 230 1.66 -6.09 -2.57
CA LYS A 230 1.74 -5.65 -1.18
C LYS A 230 0.73 -6.42 -0.35
N ILE A 231 1.23 -7.16 0.61
CA ILE A 231 0.43 -8.04 1.46
C ILE A 231 0.34 -7.45 2.87
N GLY A 232 -0.72 -6.67 3.07
CA GLY A 232 -1.07 -5.91 4.27
C GLY A 232 -2.30 -5.05 4.01
N GLY A 233 -2.56 -4.06 4.89
CA GLY A 233 -3.67 -3.12 4.70
C GLY A 233 -5.08 -3.74 4.85
N MET A 234 -5.19 -4.92 5.45
CA MET A 234 -6.47 -5.60 5.66
C MET A 234 -7.09 -5.36 7.05
N ALA A 235 -6.53 -4.47 7.85
CA ALA A 235 -7.14 -4.06 9.11
C ALA A 235 -7.97 -2.78 8.97
N MET A 236 -8.13 -2.25 7.75
CA MET A 236 -9.05 -1.14 7.49
C MET A 236 -10.48 -1.49 7.94
N PRO A 237 -11.24 -0.51 8.47
CA PRO A 237 -12.64 -0.73 8.85
C PRO A 237 -13.51 -1.35 7.77
N ASP A 238 -13.29 -0.96 6.50
CA ASP A 238 -14.05 -1.44 5.33
C ASP A 238 -13.84 -2.92 5.01
N ASN A 239 -12.77 -3.55 5.54
CA ASN A 239 -12.58 -5.00 5.45
C ASN A 239 -13.52 -5.79 6.37
N GLY A 240 -14.23 -5.12 7.29
CA GLY A 240 -15.34 -5.68 8.05
C GLY A 240 -14.96 -6.67 9.17
N PHE A 241 -13.75 -6.55 9.75
CA PHE A 241 -13.37 -7.30 10.96
C PHE A 241 -13.91 -6.68 12.23
N GLY A 242 -14.35 -5.39 12.19
CA GLY A 242 -14.95 -4.70 13.33
C GLY A 242 -13.99 -4.39 14.47
N TRP A 243 -12.67 -4.48 14.22
CA TRP A 243 -11.67 -4.28 15.28
C TRP A 243 -11.59 -2.84 15.76
N HIS A 244 -11.89 -1.86 14.88
CA HIS A 244 -11.87 -0.43 15.17
C HIS A 244 -12.94 0.00 16.20
N ASP A 245 -14.02 -0.78 16.38
CA ASP A 245 -15.12 -0.50 17.30
C ASP A 245 -15.00 -1.24 18.64
N ARG A 246 -13.92 -2.02 18.83
CA ARG A 246 -13.76 -2.86 20.03
C ARG A 246 -13.11 -2.11 21.18
N GLU A 247 -13.58 -2.33 22.40
CA GLU A 247 -12.92 -1.85 23.62
C GLU A 247 -11.59 -2.58 23.87
N THR A 248 -11.55 -3.89 23.57
CA THR A 248 -10.34 -4.70 23.71
C THR A 248 -9.60 -4.75 22.39
N PRO A 249 -8.34 -4.27 22.35
CA PRO A 249 -7.51 -4.35 21.15
C PRO A 249 -7.37 -5.78 20.64
N VAL A 250 -7.31 -5.94 19.32
CA VAL A 250 -7.04 -7.22 18.69
C VAL A 250 -5.63 -7.72 19.06
N SER A 251 -5.49 -9.02 19.33
CA SER A 251 -4.19 -9.68 19.51
C SER A 251 -3.59 -10.14 18.17
N SER A 252 -2.29 -10.39 18.16
CA SER A 252 -1.64 -10.94 16.97
C SER A 252 -2.12 -12.35 16.63
N ASP A 253 -2.59 -13.14 17.62
CA ASP A 253 -3.17 -14.47 17.36
C ASP A 253 -4.55 -14.37 16.71
N GLU A 254 -5.40 -13.45 17.17
CA GLU A 254 -6.68 -13.16 16.51
C GLU A 254 -6.51 -12.64 15.08
N PHE A 255 -5.50 -11.77 14.87
CA PHE A 255 -5.14 -11.30 13.53
C PHE A 255 -4.75 -12.47 12.62
N VAL A 256 -3.87 -13.37 13.10
CA VAL A 256 -3.45 -14.57 12.35
C VAL A 256 -4.63 -15.47 12.03
N GLU A 257 -5.50 -15.76 13.00
CA GLU A 257 -6.70 -16.57 12.79
C GLU A 257 -7.60 -16.00 11.69
N ALA A 258 -7.81 -14.68 11.72
CA ALA A 258 -8.70 -14.00 10.79
C ALA A 258 -8.14 -13.84 9.36
N GLN A 259 -6.83 -13.66 9.22
CA GLN A 259 -6.27 -13.18 7.94
C GLN A 259 -5.24 -14.11 7.29
N ARG A 260 -4.68 -15.10 8.01
CA ARG A 260 -3.61 -15.98 7.51
C ARG A 260 -3.89 -16.56 6.11
N ALA A 261 -5.15 -16.93 5.84
CA ALA A 261 -5.51 -17.55 4.57
C ALA A 261 -5.28 -16.63 3.36
N TYR A 262 -5.51 -15.32 3.51
CA TYR A 262 -5.26 -14.34 2.45
C TYR A 262 -3.76 -14.20 2.16
N TYR A 263 -2.93 -14.12 3.19
CA TYR A 263 -1.48 -14.02 3.07
C TYR A 263 -0.89 -15.23 2.38
N LEU A 264 -1.19 -16.43 2.90
CA LEU A 264 -0.61 -17.67 2.37
C LEU A 264 -1.05 -17.94 0.93
N HIS A 265 -2.32 -17.70 0.58
CA HIS A 265 -2.77 -17.86 -0.79
C HIS A 265 -2.08 -16.88 -1.75
N THR A 266 -1.92 -15.62 -1.35
CA THR A 266 -1.22 -14.64 -2.18
C THR A 266 0.25 -15.02 -2.37
N ILE A 267 0.95 -15.44 -1.30
CA ILE A 267 2.34 -15.90 -1.40
C ILE A 267 2.44 -17.17 -2.27
N GLU A 268 1.49 -18.09 -2.18
CA GLU A 268 1.45 -19.29 -3.02
C GLU A 268 1.32 -18.92 -4.51
N CYS A 269 0.47 -17.94 -4.85
CA CYS A 269 0.25 -17.50 -6.23
C CYS A 269 1.42 -16.70 -6.81
N PHE A 270 1.94 -15.74 -6.05
CA PHE A 270 2.98 -14.80 -6.53
C PHE A 270 4.41 -15.30 -6.30
N GLY A 271 4.63 -16.14 -5.29
CA GLY A 271 5.95 -16.45 -4.74
C GLY A 271 6.48 -15.32 -3.84
N VAL A 272 7.39 -15.66 -2.92
CA VAL A 272 7.95 -14.71 -1.94
C VAL A 272 8.66 -13.52 -2.58
N GLU A 273 9.28 -13.72 -3.75
CA GLU A 273 10.02 -12.70 -4.49
C GLU A 273 9.12 -11.62 -5.14
N ARG A 274 7.80 -11.87 -5.18
CA ARG A 274 6.82 -10.91 -5.68
C ARG A 274 5.79 -10.52 -4.63
N CYS A 275 6.12 -10.71 -3.34
CA CYS A 275 5.31 -10.25 -2.21
C CYS A 275 6.15 -9.37 -1.30
N MET A 276 5.56 -8.32 -0.73
CA MET A 276 6.17 -7.48 0.30
C MET A 276 5.15 -7.17 1.40
N MET A 277 5.55 -7.41 2.66
CA MET A 277 4.74 -7.11 3.85
C MET A 277 4.69 -5.60 4.07
N GLU A 278 3.51 -5.06 4.35
CA GLU A 278 3.28 -3.63 4.56
C GLU A 278 2.43 -3.35 5.80
N SER A 279 2.45 -2.10 6.29
CA SER A 279 1.64 -1.68 7.42
C SER A 279 0.33 -0.98 7.05
N ASN A 280 0.33 -0.18 6.00
CA ASN A 280 -0.75 0.77 5.67
C ASN A 280 -1.05 1.77 6.80
N PHE A 281 -0.02 2.18 7.56
CA PHE A 281 -0.21 3.11 8.67
C PHE A 281 -0.26 4.57 8.19
N PRO A 282 -1.10 5.41 8.80
CA PRO A 282 -1.92 5.15 10.00
C PRO A 282 -3.35 4.65 9.69
N VAL A 283 -3.67 4.22 8.49
CA VAL A 283 -5.04 3.77 8.17
C VAL A 283 -5.40 2.54 9.00
N ASP A 284 -4.55 1.52 9.01
CA ASP A 284 -4.78 0.30 9.80
C ASP A 284 -4.65 0.52 11.32
N LYS A 285 -4.00 1.63 11.76
CA LYS A 285 -3.90 2.01 13.17
C LYS A 285 -5.25 2.19 13.85
N MET A 286 -6.31 2.48 13.10
CA MET A 286 -7.69 2.52 13.63
C MET A 286 -8.12 1.19 14.25
N SER A 287 -7.55 0.08 13.80
CA SER A 287 -7.98 -1.28 14.17
C SER A 287 -6.92 -2.07 14.93
N ILE A 288 -5.64 -1.83 14.67
CA ILE A 288 -4.54 -2.64 15.18
C ILE A 288 -3.32 -1.79 15.50
N SER A 289 -2.56 -2.14 16.54
CA SER A 289 -1.28 -1.49 16.81
C SER A 289 -0.19 -1.98 15.86
N TYR A 290 0.79 -1.14 15.56
CA TYR A 290 1.94 -1.49 14.70
C TYR A 290 2.68 -2.72 15.23
N ARG A 291 2.89 -2.80 16.56
CA ARG A 291 3.47 -3.96 17.24
C ARG A 291 2.69 -5.24 16.98
N THR A 292 1.38 -5.20 17.19
CA THR A 292 0.50 -6.36 17.03
C THR A 292 0.45 -6.81 15.56
N LEU A 293 0.37 -5.86 14.62
CA LEU A 293 0.40 -6.14 13.19
C LEU A 293 1.65 -6.92 12.80
N TYR A 294 2.85 -6.38 13.08
CA TYR A 294 4.10 -7.06 12.69
C TYR A 294 4.36 -8.35 13.47
N ASN A 295 3.88 -8.49 14.71
CA ASN A 295 3.85 -9.80 15.38
C ASN A 295 3.00 -10.80 14.60
N GLY A 296 1.81 -10.40 14.18
CA GLY A 296 0.91 -11.24 13.38
C GLY A 296 1.52 -11.64 12.03
N LEU A 297 2.09 -10.68 11.29
CA LEU A 297 2.76 -10.94 10.02
C LEU A 297 3.89 -11.97 10.17
N LYS A 298 4.73 -11.83 11.19
CA LYS A 298 5.81 -12.77 11.48
C LYS A 298 5.30 -14.16 11.90
N LYS A 299 4.20 -14.22 12.66
CA LYS A 299 3.55 -15.50 13.03
C LYS A 299 2.96 -16.21 11.80
N ILE A 300 2.36 -15.49 10.85
CA ILE A 300 1.80 -16.07 9.62
C ILE A 300 2.85 -16.88 8.85
N VAL A 301 4.08 -16.38 8.78
CA VAL A 301 5.17 -16.98 8.02
C VAL A 301 6.21 -17.66 8.92
N SER A 302 5.84 -18.06 10.14
CA SER A 302 6.77 -18.66 11.12
C SER A 302 7.53 -19.88 10.57
N ASP A 303 6.87 -20.66 9.73
CA ASP A 303 7.41 -21.90 9.16
C ASP A 303 8.26 -21.68 7.89
N PHE A 304 8.36 -20.43 7.40
CA PHE A 304 9.16 -20.09 6.22
C PHE A 304 10.64 -20.03 6.60
N SER A 305 11.52 -20.29 5.64
CA SER A 305 12.96 -20.13 5.81
C SER A 305 13.35 -18.67 6.04
N ASP A 306 14.53 -18.43 6.62
CA ASP A 306 15.04 -17.07 6.84
C ASP A 306 15.16 -16.27 5.55
N SER A 307 15.57 -16.89 4.43
CA SER A 307 15.66 -16.23 3.14
C SER A 307 14.29 -15.83 2.56
N GLU A 308 13.26 -16.66 2.75
CA GLU A 308 11.90 -16.31 2.34
C GLU A 308 11.34 -15.17 3.17
N LYS A 309 11.55 -15.20 4.49
CA LYS A 309 11.19 -14.09 5.37
C LYS A 309 11.93 -12.81 5.02
N ASP A 310 13.24 -12.89 4.71
CA ASP A 310 14.01 -11.72 4.28
C ASP A 310 13.47 -11.13 2.97
N SER A 311 13.05 -11.95 2.01
CA SER A 311 12.37 -11.46 0.80
C SER A 311 11.09 -10.71 1.14
N LEU A 312 10.21 -11.30 1.97
CA LEU A 312 8.90 -10.74 2.32
C LEU A 312 8.98 -9.44 3.13
N PHE A 313 9.92 -9.34 4.07
CA PHE A 313 10.01 -8.20 4.98
C PHE A 313 11.00 -7.12 4.53
N TYR A 314 11.88 -7.42 3.57
CA TYR A 314 12.95 -6.49 3.20
C TYR A 314 13.27 -6.52 1.70
N GLY A 315 13.74 -7.65 1.19
CA GLY A 315 14.39 -7.75 -0.12
C GLY A 315 13.50 -7.39 -1.31
N THR A 316 12.23 -7.81 -1.29
CA THR A 316 11.29 -7.48 -2.36
C THR A 316 11.04 -5.97 -2.44
N ALA A 317 10.80 -5.30 -1.31
CA ALA A 317 10.59 -3.86 -1.28
C ALA A 317 11.86 -3.10 -1.71
N GLU A 318 13.04 -3.51 -1.22
CA GLU A 318 14.32 -2.90 -1.61
C GLU A 318 14.56 -2.98 -3.12
N ARG A 319 14.37 -4.15 -3.72
CA ARG A 319 14.53 -4.37 -5.16
C ARG A 319 13.49 -3.63 -5.99
N VAL A 320 12.21 -3.72 -5.62
CA VAL A 320 11.09 -3.18 -6.41
C VAL A 320 11.14 -1.66 -6.47
N TYR A 321 11.40 -1.02 -5.34
CA TYR A 321 11.49 0.44 -5.25
C TYR A 321 12.92 0.97 -5.37
N ARG A 322 13.95 0.10 -5.56
CA ARG A 322 15.37 0.52 -5.69
C ARG A 322 15.80 1.41 -4.52
N LEU A 323 15.75 0.85 -3.30
CA LEU A 323 15.95 1.58 -2.04
C LEU A 323 17.38 1.45 -1.48
N ASP A 324 18.36 1.33 -2.32
CA ASP A 324 19.79 1.20 -1.96
C ASP A 324 20.33 2.43 -1.20
#